data_fe004ad28b1218fe3ec76237817f9e0d
#
_entry.id   fe004ad28b1218fe3ec76237817f9e0d
#
_cell.length_a   1.000
_cell.length_b   1.000
_cell.length_c   1.000
_cell.angle_alpha   90.00
_cell.angle_beta   90.00
_cell.angle_gamma   90.00
#
_symmetry.space_group_name_H-M   'P 1'
#
loop_
_entity.id
_entity.type
_entity.pdbx_description
1 polymer ?
#
loop_
_entity_poly.entity_id
_entity_poly.type
_entity_poly.pdbx_seq_one_letter_code
_entity_poly.pdbx_strand_id
1 'polypeptide(L)'
;MIHKTDMEEIMYQKIIELLRIHGYLSQDTEKGPCYVKSTKKRNKCVYVMFDKNPDGSAILEEDLYQMEDCAKQNFGTDCAILLLVLSEEDDPMFIDPDDQFKDLFRPLTMILSQNQAEQREDVTNDFENINEIKRFVWNYKATLVIFLLNLAGFVLTEIYGNKIYNLYACNAYCVRNLHEYYRLLTSNYLHFGWEHFFNNMVVFLILGTSLEKVTGSIRYAVLYTGSGIIGSIVSTIYYSVMGQDVLSAGASGAIFGLIGALAAIFLFCKDQRKRFDGFGIFLMIAGSLYHGFESGTTDNAAHIGGCIAGFILSMLLYVSSSLISAHRQGR
;
A
#
# COMPACT_ATOMS: atom_id res chain seq x y z
N MET A 1 10.51 -6.33 -7.96
CA MET A 1 10.70 -7.77 -7.72
C MET A 1 11.82 -8.22 -8.65
N ILE A 2 13.04 -8.36 -8.12
CA ILE A 2 14.14 -9.01 -8.83
C ILE A 2 13.77 -10.50 -8.83
N HIS A 3 13.73 -11.14 -9.99
CA HIS A 3 13.45 -12.58 -10.09
C HIS A 3 14.53 -13.35 -9.33
N LYS A 4 14.16 -14.43 -8.64
CA LYS A 4 15.06 -15.30 -7.85
C LYS A 4 16.30 -15.73 -8.65
N THR A 5 16.11 -16.03 -9.93
CA THR A 5 17.15 -16.34 -10.93
C THR A 5 18.18 -15.20 -11.14
N ASP A 6 17.75 -13.93 -10.97
CA ASP A 6 18.63 -12.77 -11.19
C ASP A 6 19.64 -12.61 -10.04
N MET A 7 19.27 -13.02 -8.82
CA MET A 7 20.13 -12.93 -7.63
C MET A 7 21.23 -13.99 -7.61
N GLU A 8 20.92 -15.20 -8.03
CA GLU A 8 21.90 -16.28 -8.19
C GLU A 8 22.97 -15.87 -9.20
N GLU A 9 22.56 -15.32 -10.33
CA GLU A 9 23.46 -14.81 -11.34
C GLU A 9 24.34 -13.69 -10.79
N ILE A 10 23.80 -12.76 -10.01
CA ILE A 10 24.56 -11.67 -9.38
C ILE A 10 25.63 -12.22 -8.41
N MET A 11 25.25 -13.19 -7.59
CA MET A 11 26.17 -13.84 -6.63
C MET A 11 27.28 -14.57 -7.38
N TYR A 12 26.92 -15.35 -8.40
CA TYR A 12 27.86 -16.05 -9.26
C TYR A 12 28.85 -15.07 -9.89
N GLN A 13 28.39 -13.96 -10.46
CA GLN A 13 29.25 -12.94 -11.07
C GLN A 13 30.20 -12.27 -10.06
N LYS A 14 29.75 -11.97 -8.84
CA LYS A 14 30.62 -11.44 -7.76
C LYS A 14 31.75 -12.42 -7.43
N ILE A 15 31.46 -13.72 -7.36
CA ILE A 15 32.47 -14.76 -7.10
C ILE A 15 33.47 -14.87 -8.26
N ILE A 16 33.00 -14.84 -9.49
CA ILE A 16 33.87 -14.87 -10.67
C ILE A 16 34.83 -13.66 -10.72
N GLU A 17 34.30 -12.50 -10.40
CA GLU A 17 35.13 -11.28 -10.34
C GLU A 17 36.19 -11.37 -9.23
N LEU A 18 35.84 -11.91 -8.06
CA LEU A 18 36.80 -12.19 -6.99
C LEU A 18 37.92 -13.13 -7.46
N LEU A 19 37.57 -14.23 -8.12
CA LEU A 19 38.55 -15.17 -8.65
C LEU A 19 39.51 -14.50 -9.64
N ARG A 20 38.97 -13.65 -10.53
CA ARG A 20 39.80 -12.86 -11.47
C ARG A 20 40.78 -11.92 -10.75
N ILE A 21 40.33 -11.20 -9.73
CA ILE A 21 41.17 -10.32 -8.91
C ILE A 21 42.32 -11.11 -8.25
N HIS A 22 42.06 -12.35 -7.84
CA HIS A 22 43.05 -13.25 -7.27
C HIS A 22 43.94 -13.95 -8.31
N GLY A 23 43.78 -13.64 -9.59
CA GLY A 23 44.60 -14.12 -10.69
C GLY A 23 44.20 -15.49 -11.24
N TYR A 24 42.93 -15.90 -11.04
CA TYR A 24 42.36 -17.07 -11.68
C TYR A 24 41.79 -16.70 -13.05
N LEU A 25 42.05 -17.53 -14.05
CA LEU A 25 41.58 -17.35 -15.42
C LEU A 25 40.60 -18.48 -15.77
N SER A 26 39.49 -18.13 -16.41
CA SER A 26 38.51 -19.11 -16.86
C SER A 26 39.08 -19.96 -17.98
N GLN A 27 38.87 -21.27 -17.89
CA GLN A 27 39.14 -22.24 -18.94
C GLN A 27 37.96 -23.20 -19.05
N ASP A 28 37.49 -23.43 -20.28
CA ASP A 28 36.37 -24.32 -20.52
C ASP A 28 36.85 -25.78 -20.43
N THR A 29 36.06 -26.60 -19.74
CA THR A 29 36.27 -28.05 -19.63
C THR A 29 34.98 -28.77 -20.02
N GLU A 30 35.06 -30.10 -20.19
CA GLU A 30 33.88 -30.94 -20.48
C GLU A 30 32.82 -30.87 -19.36
N LYS A 31 33.20 -30.45 -18.15
CA LYS A 31 32.31 -30.29 -16.99
C LYS A 31 31.97 -28.82 -16.67
N GLY A 32 32.17 -27.94 -17.64
CA GLY A 32 31.92 -26.50 -17.53
C GLY A 32 33.15 -25.66 -17.24
N PRO A 33 32.97 -24.35 -16.96
CA PRO A 33 34.06 -23.42 -16.75
C PRO A 33 34.82 -23.75 -15.45
N CYS A 34 36.15 -23.87 -15.57
CA CYS A 34 37.08 -24.02 -14.46
C CYS A 34 37.95 -22.77 -14.35
N TYR A 35 38.13 -22.23 -13.18
CA TYR A 35 38.97 -21.06 -12.92
C TYR A 35 40.35 -21.53 -12.45
N VAL A 36 41.39 -21.26 -13.23
CA VAL A 36 42.72 -21.83 -13.04
C VAL A 36 43.73 -20.73 -12.74
N LYS A 37 44.54 -20.97 -11.69
CA LYS A 37 45.69 -20.15 -11.36
C LYS A 37 46.94 -21.02 -11.34
N SER A 38 47.86 -20.77 -12.26
CA SER A 38 49.16 -21.43 -12.29
C SER A 38 50.10 -20.85 -11.24
N THR A 39 50.65 -21.70 -10.41
CA THR A 39 51.67 -21.30 -9.41
C THR A 39 52.99 -22.05 -9.67
N LYS A 40 54.08 -21.59 -9.01
CA LYS A 40 55.39 -22.27 -9.14
C LYS A 40 55.41 -23.73 -8.68
N LYS A 41 54.47 -24.11 -7.86
CA LYS A 41 54.40 -25.48 -7.28
C LYS A 41 53.43 -26.36 -8.05
N ARG A 42 52.21 -25.88 -8.32
CA ARG A 42 51.12 -26.62 -9.00
C ARG A 42 50.04 -25.67 -9.51
N ASN A 43 49.15 -26.16 -10.33
CA ASN A 43 47.93 -25.44 -10.71
C ASN A 43 46.91 -25.50 -9.59
N LYS A 44 46.20 -24.41 -9.40
CA LYS A 44 45.04 -24.31 -8.50
C LYS A 44 43.78 -24.16 -9.37
N CYS A 45 42.81 -25.04 -9.21
CA CYS A 45 41.59 -25.11 -9.99
C CYS A 45 40.38 -24.86 -9.08
N VAL A 46 39.46 -23.97 -9.50
CA VAL A 46 38.23 -23.67 -8.76
C VAL A 46 37.04 -23.91 -9.69
N TYR A 47 36.14 -24.77 -9.30
CA TYR A 47 34.82 -24.89 -9.89
C TYR A 47 33.79 -24.18 -9.01
N VAL A 48 32.88 -23.42 -9.63
CA VAL A 48 31.75 -22.78 -8.96
C VAL A 48 30.49 -23.35 -9.58
N MET A 49 29.63 -23.96 -8.77
CA MET A 49 28.41 -24.62 -9.22
C MET A 49 27.26 -24.37 -8.24
N PHE A 50 26.05 -24.64 -8.67
CA PHE A 50 24.89 -24.67 -7.80
C PHE A 50 24.63 -26.10 -7.31
N ASP A 51 23.90 -26.26 -6.20
CA ASP A 51 23.52 -27.54 -5.61
C ASP A 51 22.50 -28.34 -6.45
N LYS A 52 21.93 -27.71 -7.49
CA LYS A 52 21.00 -28.30 -8.45
C LYS A 52 21.50 -28.14 -9.88
N ASN A 53 21.31 -29.19 -10.66
CA ASN A 53 21.50 -29.15 -12.11
C ASN A 53 20.43 -28.28 -12.81
N PRO A 54 20.62 -27.84 -14.07
CA PRO A 54 19.65 -27.08 -14.82
C PRO A 54 18.27 -27.76 -14.97
N ASP A 55 18.19 -29.07 -14.83
CA ASP A 55 16.95 -29.85 -14.85
C ASP A 55 16.25 -29.94 -13.45
N GLY A 56 16.86 -29.32 -12.41
CA GLY A 56 16.36 -29.32 -11.02
C GLY A 56 16.77 -30.53 -10.21
N SER A 57 17.56 -31.49 -10.73
CA SER A 57 18.11 -32.61 -9.97
C SER A 57 19.25 -32.16 -9.06
N ALA A 58 19.37 -32.78 -7.87
CA ALA A 58 20.48 -32.49 -6.96
C ALA A 58 21.82 -32.96 -7.55
N ILE A 59 22.89 -32.19 -7.30
CA ILE A 59 24.26 -32.62 -7.60
C ILE A 59 24.64 -33.79 -6.68
N LEU A 60 25.11 -34.89 -7.27
CA LEU A 60 25.52 -36.09 -6.55
C LEU A 60 27.02 -36.06 -6.25
N GLU A 61 27.47 -36.81 -5.23
CA GLU A 61 28.89 -36.98 -4.95
C GLU A 61 29.69 -37.47 -6.15
N GLU A 62 29.07 -38.30 -6.99
CA GLU A 62 29.68 -38.80 -8.23
C GLU A 62 30.01 -37.67 -9.22
N ASP A 63 29.18 -36.63 -9.32
CA ASP A 63 29.42 -35.46 -10.15
C ASP A 63 30.65 -34.69 -9.66
N LEU A 64 30.82 -34.57 -8.34
CA LEU A 64 31.97 -33.91 -7.73
C LEU A 64 33.27 -34.67 -8.02
N TYR A 65 33.28 -36.01 -7.94
CA TYR A 65 34.44 -36.83 -8.32
C TYR A 65 34.77 -36.70 -9.80
N GLN A 66 33.78 -36.66 -10.68
CA GLN A 66 34.00 -36.46 -12.10
C GLN A 66 34.63 -35.08 -12.45
N MET A 67 34.26 -34.03 -11.68
CA MET A 67 34.87 -32.71 -11.83
C MET A 67 36.31 -32.72 -11.36
N GLU A 68 36.60 -33.38 -10.27
CA GLU A 68 37.97 -33.57 -9.76
C GLU A 68 38.85 -34.29 -10.77
N ASP A 69 38.35 -35.39 -11.36
CA ASP A 69 39.06 -36.15 -12.39
C ASP A 69 39.28 -35.32 -13.66
N CYS A 70 38.27 -34.56 -14.08
CA CYS A 70 38.36 -33.66 -15.23
C CYS A 70 39.42 -32.57 -14.99
N ALA A 71 39.50 -31.99 -13.80
CA ALA A 71 40.54 -31.01 -13.48
C ALA A 71 41.95 -31.64 -13.53
N LYS A 72 42.13 -32.83 -12.96
CA LYS A 72 43.39 -33.56 -12.97
C LYS A 72 43.87 -33.91 -14.39
N GLN A 73 42.92 -34.30 -15.25
CA GLN A 73 43.23 -34.61 -16.69
C GLN A 73 43.64 -33.35 -17.46
N ASN A 74 42.97 -32.23 -17.28
CA ASN A 74 43.23 -31.01 -18.04
C ASN A 74 44.41 -30.19 -17.51
N PHE A 75 44.63 -30.18 -16.17
CA PHE A 75 45.59 -29.25 -15.54
C PHE A 75 46.73 -29.93 -14.76
N GLY A 76 46.80 -31.26 -14.84
CA GLY A 76 47.83 -32.10 -14.26
C GLY A 76 47.38 -32.82 -12.99
N THR A 77 47.87 -34.05 -12.80
CA THR A 77 47.52 -34.92 -11.67
C THR A 77 47.84 -34.36 -10.29
N ASP A 78 48.68 -33.32 -10.23
CA ASP A 78 49.11 -32.63 -8.98
C ASP A 78 48.36 -31.29 -8.79
N CYS A 79 47.28 -31.01 -9.55
CA CYS A 79 46.51 -29.79 -9.35
C CYS A 79 45.74 -29.82 -8.04
N ALA A 80 45.72 -28.67 -7.32
CA ALA A 80 44.84 -28.48 -6.18
C ALA A 80 43.45 -28.03 -6.65
N ILE A 81 42.40 -28.58 -6.06
CA ILE A 81 41.02 -28.37 -6.52
C ILE A 81 40.18 -27.83 -5.38
N LEU A 82 39.42 -26.77 -5.65
CA LEU A 82 38.36 -26.25 -4.80
C LEU A 82 37.04 -26.39 -5.55
N LEU A 83 36.09 -27.08 -4.96
CA LEU A 83 34.71 -27.12 -5.41
C LEU A 83 33.89 -26.21 -4.51
N LEU A 84 33.31 -25.15 -5.07
CA LEU A 84 32.40 -24.24 -4.38
C LEU A 84 30.99 -24.52 -4.85
N VAL A 85 30.20 -25.12 -3.96
CA VAL A 85 28.79 -25.45 -4.20
C VAL A 85 27.94 -24.37 -3.54
N LEU A 86 27.16 -23.67 -4.34
CA LEU A 86 26.23 -22.63 -3.92
C LEU A 86 24.84 -23.26 -3.74
N SER A 87 24.20 -23.03 -2.59
CA SER A 87 22.85 -23.51 -2.30
C SER A 87 21.91 -22.33 -2.07
N GLU A 88 20.65 -22.53 -2.42
CA GLU A 88 19.57 -21.57 -2.13
C GLU A 88 19.07 -21.70 -0.69
N GLU A 89 19.10 -22.91 -0.12
CA GLU A 89 18.48 -23.25 1.15
C GLU A 89 19.50 -23.42 2.29
N ASP A 90 20.74 -23.78 1.94
CA ASP A 90 21.80 -24.10 2.88
C ASP A 90 23.01 -23.17 2.76
N ASP A 91 23.87 -23.20 3.75
CA ASP A 91 25.17 -22.50 3.68
C ASP A 91 26.02 -23.07 2.55
N PRO A 92 26.76 -22.22 1.80
CA PRO A 92 27.60 -22.67 0.70
C PRO A 92 28.67 -23.68 1.17
N MET A 93 28.85 -24.74 0.41
CA MET A 93 29.79 -25.79 0.72
C MET A 93 31.14 -25.55 0.02
N PHE A 94 32.23 -25.60 0.79
CA PHE A 94 33.60 -25.53 0.28
C PHE A 94 34.24 -26.92 0.41
N ILE A 95 34.59 -27.52 -0.71
CA ILE A 95 35.30 -28.80 -0.76
C ILE A 95 36.73 -28.54 -1.20
N ASP A 96 37.65 -28.44 -0.23
CA ASP A 96 39.11 -28.23 -0.41
C ASP A 96 39.88 -29.41 0.22
N PRO A 97 40.00 -30.52 -0.49
CA PRO A 97 40.60 -31.75 0.06
C PRO A 97 42.05 -31.56 0.53
N ASP A 98 42.75 -30.61 -0.07
CA ASP A 98 44.18 -30.41 0.20
C ASP A 98 44.46 -29.19 1.10
N ASP A 99 43.44 -28.49 1.57
CA ASP A 99 43.56 -27.29 2.41
C ASP A 99 44.45 -26.19 1.78
N GLN A 100 44.34 -26.00 0.44
CA GLN A 100 45.22 -25.15 -0.38
C GLN A 100 44.66 -23.78 -0.70
N PHE A 101 43.39 -23.51 -0.36
CA PHE A 101 42.67 -22.31 -0.80
C PHE A 101 42.31 -21.37 0.37
N LYS A 102 43.03 -21.42 1.47
CA LYS A 102 42.81 -20.56 2.64
C LYS A 102 42.81 -19.07 2.32
N ASP A 103 43.54 -18.67 1.30
CA ASP A 103 43.59 -17.29 0.80
C ASP A 103 42.28 -16.81 0.17
N LEU A 104 41.44 -17.73 -0.32
CA LEU A 104 40.11 -17.46 -0.88
C LEU A 104 38.98 -17.56 0.13
N PHE A 105 39.09 -18.35 1.20
CA PHE A 105 37.98 -18.59 2.12
C PHE A 105 37.43 -17.31 2.75
N ARG A 106 38.30 -16.44 3.26
CA ARG A 106 37.86 -15.21 3.90
C ARG A 106 37.14 -14.25 2.95
N PRO A 107 37.68 -13.94 1.73
CA PRO A 107 36.96 -13.13 0.75
C PRO A 107 35.65 -13.75 0.28
N LEU A 108 35.61 -15.08 0.04
CA LEU A 108 34.39 -15.77 -0.38
C LEU A 108 33.31 -15.73 0.69
N THR A 109 33.65 -16.03 1.95
CA THR A 109 32.70 -15.97 3.06
C THR A 109 32.16 -14.55 3.29
N MET A 110 32.94 -13.51 3.04
CA MET A 110 32.48 -12.13 3.11
C MET A 110 31.42 -11.83 2.04
N ILE A 111 31.64 -12.23 0.78
CA ILE A 111 30.65 -12.06 -0.30
C ILE A 111 29.34 -12.79 0.03
N LEU A 112 29.46 -14.03 0.49
CA LEU A 112 28.31 -14.87 0.81
C LEU A 112 27.51 -14.33 2.01
N SER A 113 28.20 -13.86 3.07
CA SER A 113 27.53 -13.27 4.23
C SER A 113 26.86 -11.92 3.92
N GLN A 114 27.43 -11.11 3.03
CA GLN A 114 26.79 -9.89 2.57
C GLN A 114 25.51 -10.16 1.80
N ASN A 115 25.53 -11.16 0.92
CA ASN A 115 24.34 -11.54 0.13
C ASN A 115 23.21 -12.07 1.03
N GLN A 116 23.52 -12.85 2.06
CA GLN A 116 22.55 -13.31 3.05
C GLN A 116 21.98 -12.16 3.90
N ALA A 117 22.80 -11.15 4.23
CA ALA A 117 22.35 -9.98 4.96
C ALA A 117 21.41 -9.12 4.11
N GLU A 118 21.75 -8.89 2.83
CA GLU A 118 20.88 -8.18 1.87
C GLU A 118 19.53 -8.91 1.69
N GLN A 119 19.52 -10.25 1.58
CA GLN A 119 18.29 -11.05 1.50
C GLN A 119 17.42 -10.96 2.75
N ARG A 120 18.02 -10.96 3.95
CA ARG A 120 17.28 -10.82 5.22
C ARG A 120 16.69 -9.43 5.37
N GLU A 121 17.39 -8.39 4.92
CA GLU A 121 16.94 -7.00 4.96
C GLU A 121 15.74 -6.79 4.01
N ASP A 122 15.76 -7.34 2.80
CA ASP A 122 14.64 -7.29 1.86
C ASP A 122 13.39 -7.99 2.40
N VAL A 123 13.54 -9.19 2.96
CA VAL A 123 12.42 -9.95 3.55
C VAL A 123 11.85 -9.23 4.77
N THR A 124 12.67 -8.65 5.63
CA THR A 124 12.20 -7.88 6.80
C THR A 124 11.47 -6.61 6.37
N ASN A 125 11.97 -5.90 5.38
CA ASN A 125 11.33 -4.71 4.81
C ASN A 125 9.95 -5.04 4.20
N ASP A 126 9.82 -6.17 3.50
CA ASP A 126 8.54 -6.62 2.94
C ASP A 126 7.53 -6.96 4.05
N PHE A 127 7.95 -7.62 5.13
CA PHE A 127 7.08 -7.90 6.29
C PHE A 127 6.67 -6.63 7.03
N GLU A 128 7.56 -5.66 7.21
CA GLU A 128 7.26 -4.36 7.81
C GLU A 128 6.26 -3.58 6.94
N ASN A 129 6.47 -3.51 5.64
CA ASN A 129 5.56 -2.87 4.69
C ASN A 129 4.15 -3.50 4.71
N ILE A 130 4.05 -4.83 4.72
CA ILE A 130 2.76 -5.53 4.81
C ILE A 130 2.06 -5.21 6.14
N ASN A 131 2.79 -5.16 7.24
CA ASN A 131 2.23 -4.83 8.55
C ASN A 131 1.79 -3.35 8.63
N GLU A 132 2.51 -2.44 8.01
CA GLU A 132 2.11 -1.04 7.90
C GLU A 132 0.84 -0.88 7.05
N ILE A 133 0.73 -1.56 5.92
CA ILE A 133 -0.48 -1.58 5.08
C ILE A 133 -1.67 -2.14 5.88
N LYS A 134 -1.49 -3.28 6.57
CA LYS A 134 -2.55 -3.87 7.42
C LYS A 134 -2.98 -2.90 8.51
N ARG A 135 -2.03 -2.24 9.17
CA ARG A 135 -2.28 -1.24 10.21
C ARG A 135 -3.01 -0.02 9.65
N PHE A 136 -2.62 0.46 8.47
CA PHE A 136 -3.32 1.54 7.77
C PHE A 136 -4.77 1.15 7.45
N VAL A 137 -4.98 0.01 6.79
CA VAL A 137 -6.33 -0.49 6.45
C VAL A 137 -7.20 -0.66 7.70
N TRP A 138 -6.64 -1.18 8.79
CA TRP A 138 -7.38 -1.36 10.05
C TRP A 138 -7.76 -0.05 10.71
N ASN A 139 -6.87 0.94 10.68
CA ASN A 139 -7.08 2.25 11.30
C ASN A 139 -8.07 3.12 10.53
N TYR A 140 -8.22 2.92 9.22
CA TYR A 140 -9.05 3.74 8.32
C TYR A 140 -10.08 2.91 7.53
N LYS A 141 -10.55 1.82 8.13
CA LYS A 141 -11.45 0.86 7.46
C LYS A 141 -12.78 1.47 6.99
N ALA A 142 -13.36 2.40 7.77
CA ALA A 142 -14.62 3.02 7.37
C ALA A 142 -14.40 4.03 6.23
N THR A 143 -13.31 4.81 6.29
CA THR A 143 -12.91 5.70 5.17
C THR A 143 -12.68 4.89 3.91
N LEU A 144 -11.97 3.77 4.00
CA LEU A 144 -11.70 2.90 2.84
C LEU A 144 -12.99 2.32 2.27
N VAL A 145 -13.89 1.79 3.10
CA VAL A 145 -15.18 1.23 2.65
C VAL A 145 -16.03 2.30 1.98
N ILE A 146 -16.15 3.48 2.59
CA ILE A 146 -16.92 4.59 2.02
C ILE A 146 -16.30 5.08 0.70
N PHE A 147 -14.97 5.16 0.60
CA PHE A 147 -14.28 5.47 -0.65
C PHE A 147 -14.61 4.46 -1.75
N LEU A 148 -14.54 3.16 -1.44
CA LEU A 148 -14.85 2.11 -2.41
C LEU A 148 -16.31 2.15 -2.86
N LEU A 149 -17.26 2.50 -1.96
CA LEU A 149 -18.67 2.69 -2.32
C LEU A 149 -18.85 3.89 -3.27
N ASN A 150 -18.17 5.01 -3.01
CA ASN A 150 -18.17 6.18 -3.91
C ASN A 150 -17.55 5.84 -5.27
N LEU A 151 -16.43 5.12 -5.28
CA LEU A 151 -15.77 4.67 -6.51
C LEU A 151 -16.69 3.74 -7.32
N ALA A 152 -17.35 2.78 -6.65
CA ALA A 152 -18.28 1.87 -7.31
C ALA A 152 -19.49 2.64 -7.89
N GLY A 153 -20.08 3.57 -7.13
CA GLY A 153 -21.16 4.43 -7.62
C GLY A 153 -20.72 5.26 -8.83
N PHE A 154 -19.51 5.83 -8.78
CA PHE A 154 -18.95 6.59 -9.90
C PHE A 154 -18.74 5.72 -11.15
N VAL A 155 -18.12 4.55 -11.00
CA VAL A 155 -17.93 3.61 -12.12
C VAL A 155 -19.27 3.20 -12.74
N LEU A 156 -20.29 2.92 -11.92
CA LEU A 156 -21.63 2.61 -12.43
C LEU A 156 -22.25 3.78 -13.21
N THR A 157 -22.05 5.02 -12.76
CA THR A 157 -22.54 6.19 -13.51
C THR A 157 -21.81 6.40 -14.82
N GLU A 158 -20.50 6.14 -14.89
CA GLU A 158 -19.73 6.22 -16.15
C GLU A 158 -20.17 5.13 -17.16
N ILE A 159 -20.47 3.91 -16.68
CA ILE A 159 -20.87 2.79 -17.56
C ILE A 159 -22.31 2.96 -18.06
N TYR A 160 -23.25 3.30 -17.17
CA TYR A 160 -24.69 3.27 -17.47
C TYR A 160 -25.32 4.66 -17.61
N GLY A 161 -24.57 5.73 -17.35
CA GLY A 161 -24.97 7.11 -17.56
C GLY A 161 -26.26 7.51 -16.87
N ASN A 162 -27.11 8.21 -17.60
CA ASN A 162 -28.39 8.74 -17.10
C ASN A 162 -29.32 7.70 -16.47
N LYS A 163 -29.20 6.42 -16.82
CA LYS A 163 -30.00 5.36 -16.23
C LYS A 163 -29.78 5.24 -14.71
N ILE A 164 -28.53 5.33 -14.26
CA ILE A 164 -28.17 5.28 -12.83
C ILE A 164 -28.68 6.54 -12.11
N TYR A 165 -28.48 7.72 -12.69
CA TYR A 165 -28.96 8.97 -12.08
C TYR A 165 -30.48 8.96 -11.93
N ASN A 166 -31.23 8.54 -12.95
CA ASN A 166 -32.70 8.48 -12.92
C ASN A 166 -33.21 7.50 -11.85
N LEU A 167 -32.47 6.43 -11.54
CA LEU A 167 -32.87 5.42 -10.57
C LEU A 167 -32.44 5.75 -9.13
N TYR A 168 -31.27 6.37 -8.93
CA TYR A 168 -30.63 6.42 -7.61
C TYR A 168 -30.24 7.84 -7.13
N ALA A 169 -30.25 8.87 -8.01
CA ALA A 169 -30.04 10.24 -7.58
C ALA A 169 -31.25 10.79 -6.83
N CYS A 170 -31.03 11.72 -5.90
CA CYS A 170 -32.09 12.31 -5.11
C CYS A 170 -32.90 13.29 -5.96
N ASN A 171 -34.22 13.21 -5.86
CA ASN A 171 -35.18 14.07 -6.52
C ASN A 171 -36.39 14.30 -5.65
N ALA A 172 -36.84 15.54 -5.50
CA ALA A 172 -37.93 15.89 -4.59
C ALA A 172 -39.27 15.19 -4.93
N TYR A 173 -39.60 15.09 -6.21
CA TYR A 173 -40.81 14.39 -6.65
C TYR A 173 -40.76 12.87 -6.34
N CYS A 174 -39.64 12.21 -6.66
CA CYS A 174 -39.48 10.78 -6.42
C CYS A 174 -39.53 10.45 -4.92
N VAL A 175 -38.91 11.22 -4.07
CA VAL A 175 -38.90 11.00 -2.62
C VAL A 175 -40.29 11.21 -2.00
N ARG A 176 -40.97 12.29 -2.38
CA ARG A 176 -42.26 12.69 -1.72
C ARG A 176 -43.47 11.98 -2.31
N ASN A 177 -43.52 11.83 -3.62
CA ASN A 177 -44.72 11.35 -4.31
C ASN A 177 -44.65 9.84 -4.64
N LEU A 178 -43.43 9.33 -4.95
CA LEU A 178 -43.20 7.93 -5.25
C LEU A 178 -42.71 7.12 -4.04
N HIS A 179 -42.41 7.81 -2.92
CA HIS A 179 -41.87 7.23 -1.69
C HIS A 179 -40.55 6.48 -1.86
N GLU A 180 -39.70 6.92 -2.82
CA GLU A 180 -38.41 6.32 -3.12
C GLU A 180 -37.34 6.81 -2.13
N TYR A 181 -37.50 6.57 -0.82
CA TYR A 181 -36.65 7.06 0.27
C TYR A 181 -35.22 6.55 0.20
N TYR A 182 -34.95 5.45 -0.48
CA TYR A 182 -33.60 4.95 -0.69
C TYR A 182 -32.69 5.96 -1.39
N ARG A 183 -33.25 6.85 -2.19
CA ARG A 183 -32.52 7.93 -2.90
C ARG A 183 -31.82 8.90 -1.94
N LEU A 184 -32.36 9.09 -0.74
CA LEU A 184 -31.73 9.90 0.30
C LEU A 184 -30.35 9.37 0.72
N LEU A 185 -30.14 8.06 0.58
CA LEU A 185 -28.86 7.41 0.85
C LEU A 185 -28.03 7.23 -0.41
N THR A 186 -28.62 6.68 -1.48
CA THR A 186 -27.86 6.27 -2.67
C THR A 186 -27.27 7.45 -3.42
N SER A 187 -27.94 8.60 -3.44
CA SER A 187 -27.46 9.83 -4.07
C SER A 187 -26.11 10.29 -3.52
N ASN A 188 -25.78 10.00 -2.27
CA ASN A 188 -24.53 10.39 -1.63
C ASN A 188 -23.30 9.62 -2.14
N TYR A 189 -23.49 8.60 -2.99
CA TYR A 189 -22.43 7.81 -3.58
C TYR A 189 -22.29 7.97 -5.10
N LEU A 190 -23.13 8.82 -5.72
CA LEU A 190 -23.11 9.10 -7.16
C LEU A 190 -22.43 10.44 -7.43
N HIS A 191 -21.83 10.59 -8.62
CA HIS A 191 -21.12 11.82 -8.98
C HIS A 191 -21.35 12.19 -10.44
N PHE A 192 -21.58 13.47 -10.73
CA PHE A 192 -21.74 14.00 -12.08
C PHE A 192 -20.36 14.26 -12.71
N GLY A 193 -19.71 13.19 -13.22
CA GLY A 193 -18.45 13.24 -13.97
C GLY A 193 -17.19 13.29 -13.08
N TRP A 194 -16.05 13.23 -13.76
CA TRP A 194 -14.73 13.05 -13.14
C TRP A 194 -14.30 14.16 -12.19
N GLU A 195 -14.53 15.41 -12.59
CA GLU A 195 -14.13 16.57 -11.78
C GLU A 195 -14.85 16.58 -10.43
N HIS A 196 -16.18 16.35 -10.46
CA HIS A 196 -17.00 16.29 -9.25
C HIS A 196 -16.57 15.14 -8.34
N PHE A 197 -16.33 13.94 -8.90
CA PHE A 197 -15.85 12.78 -8.13
C PHE A 197 -14.49 13.06 -7.50
N PHE A 198 -13.52 13.53 -8.29
CA PHE A 198 -12.16 13.74 -7.81
C PHE A 198 -12.11 14.79 -6.70
N ASN A 199 -12.76 15.93 -6.88
CA ASN A 199 -12.81 17.00 -5.88
C ASN A 199 -13.42 16.51 -4.57
N ASN A 200 -14.52 15.76 -4.63
CA ASN A 200 -15.12 15.16 -3.43
C ASN A 200 -14.18 14.18 -2.76
N MET A 201 -13.53 13.28 -3.50
CA MET A 201 -12.68 12.23 -2.93
C MET A 201 -11.41 12.79 -2.29
N VAL A 202 -10.81 13.84 -2.83
CA VAL A 202 -9.64 14.50 -2.19
C VAL A 202 -10.04 15.07 -0.83
N VAL A 203 -11.12 15.85 -0.76
CA VAL A 203 -11.59 16.42 0.51
C VAL A 203 -12.04 15.35 1.48
N PHE A 204 -12.77 14.33 0.98
CA PHE A 204 -13.22 13.19 1.77
C PHE A 204 -12.08 12.43 2.42
N LEU A 205 -11.00 12.09 1.68
CA LEU A 205 -9.88 11.34 2.21
C LEU A 205 -9.12 12.11 3.29
N ILE A 206 -8.91 13.42 3.10
CA ILE A 206 -8.22 14.26 4.08
C ILE A 206 -9.04 14.38 5.37
N LEU A 207 -10.31 14.72 5.27
CA LEU A 207 -11.20 14.87 6.43
C LEU A 207 -11.52 13.52 7.07
N GLY A 208 -11.80 12.51 6.24
CA GLY A 208 -12.22 11.18 6.66
C GLY A 208 -11.16 10.50 7.51
N THR A 209 -9.92 10.42 7.02
CA THR A 209 -8.82 9.82 7.78
C THR A 209 -8.55 10.57 9.09
N SER A 210 -8.64 11.89 9.09
CA SER A 210 -8.44 12.71 10.28
C SER A 210 -9.54 12.48 11.31
N LEU A 211 -10.80 12.45 10.90
CA LEU A 211 -11.95 12.25 11.78
C LEU A 211 -12.09 10.82 12.26
N GLU A 212 -11.88 9.82 11.39
CA GLU A 212 -11.95 8.42 11.79
C GLU A 212 -10.94 8.08 12.88
N LYS A 213 -9.70 8.62 12.78
CA LYS A 213 -8.67 8.46 13.81
C LYS A 213 -9.09 9.02 15.16
N VAL A 214 -9.88 10.08 15.19
CA VAL A 214 -10.31 10.75 16.42
C VAL A 214 -11.59 10.13 17.00
N THR A 215 -12.59 9.87 16.14
CA THR A 215 -13.92 9.42 16.57
C THR A 215 -14.08 7.91 16.63
N GLY A 216 -13.20 7.18 15.92
CA GLY A 216 -13.32 5.74 15.66
C GLY A 216 -14.27 5.43 14.50
N SER A 217 -14.05 4.27 13.86
CA SER A 217 -14.69 3.91 12.58
C SER A 217 -16.22 3.91 12.61
N ILE A 218 -16.83 3.41 13.70
CA ILE A 218 -18.31 3.32 13.79
C ILE A 218 -18.94 4.71 13.88
N ARG A 219 -18.44 5.56 14.78
CA ARG A 219 -18.97 6.94 14.95
C ARG A 219 -18.74 7.75 13.67
N TYR A 220 -17.56 7.62 13.06
CA TYR A 220 -17.24 8.24 11.79
C TYR A 220 -18.20 7.83 10.67
N ALA A 221 -18.48 6.53 10.51
CA ALA A 221 -19.42 6.04 9.50
C ALA A 221 -20.84 6.59 9.74
N VAL A 222 -21.28 6.67 10.99
CA VAL A 222 -22.59 7.26 11.35
C VAL A 222 -22.59 8.78 11.07
N LEU A 223 -21.51 9.49 11.36
CA LEU A 223 -21.37 10.92 11.01
C LEU A 223 -21.49 11.15 9.51
N TYR A 224 -20.75 10.41 8.70
CA TYR A 224 -20.77 10.55 7.24
C TYR A 224 -22.17 10.22 6.68
N THR A 225 -22.65 9.02 6.95
CA THR A 225 -23.92 8.52 6.38
C THR A 225 -25.13 9.31 6.89
N GLY A 226 -25.18 9.58 8.19
CA GLY A 226 -26.25 10.32 8.81
C GLY A 226 -26.34 11.78 8.31
N SER A 227 -25.20 12.45 8.21
CA SER A 227 -25.14 13.81 7.67
C SER A 227 -25.54 13.86 6.21
N GLY A 228 -25.11 12.90 5.40
CA GLY A 228 -25.49 12.80 3.99
C GLY A 228 -27.01 12.61 3.82
N ILE A 229 -27.61 11.70 4.57
CA ILE A 229 -29.07 11.48 4.55
C ILE A 229 -29.83 12.74 4.98
N ILE A 230 -29.43 13.39 6.08
CA ILE A 230 -30.09 14.61 6.55
C ILE A 230 -29.91 15.75 5.53
N GLY A 231 -28.70 15.89 4.94
CA GLY A 231 -28.45 16.81 3.86
C GLY A 231 -29.40 16.60 2.68
N SER A 232 -29.55 15.34 2.23
CA SER A 232 -30.49 14.98 1.16
C SER A 232 -31.96 15.27 1.53
N ILE A 233 -32.35 15.08 2.80
CA ILE A 233 -33.70 15.47 3.30
C ILE A 233 -33.91 16.99 3.19
N VAL A 234 -32.94 17.78 3.68
CA VAL A 234 -33.01 19.25 3.65
C VAL A 234 -33.11 19.74 2.21
N SER A 235 -32.29 19.21 1.31
CA SER A 235 -32.35 19.45 -0.14
C SER A 235 -33.70 19.15 -0.74
N THR A 236 -34.24 17.97 -0.46
CA THR A 236 -35.56 17.52 -0.91
C THR A 236 -36.68 18.48 -0.49
N ILE A 237 -36.65 18.91 0.78
CA ILE A 237 -37.62 19.89 1.32
C ILE A 237 -37.46 21.23 0.62
N TYR A 238 -36.23 21.73 0.50
CA TYR A 238 -35.94 23.03 -0.13
C TYR A 238 -36.46 23.09 -1.57
N TYR A 239 -36.03 22.13 -2.43
CA TYR A 239 -36.46 22.13 -3.83
C TYR A 239 -37.95 21.87 -4.01
N SER A 240 -38.56 21.11 -3.10
CA SER A 240 -40.00 20.93 -3.09
C SER A 240 -40.76 22.23 -2.80
N VAL A 241 -40.31 23.04 -1.83
CA VAL A 241 -40.90 24.34 -1.49
C VAL A 241 -40.72 25.33 -2.64
N MET A 242 -39.55 25.30 -3.29
CA MET A 242 -39.26 26.16 -4.45
C MET A 242 -39.96 25.74 -5.74
N GLY A 243 -40.65 24.60 -5.76
CA GLY A 243 -41.29 24.07 -6.97
C GLY A 243 -40.30 23.67 -8.05
N GLN A 244 -39.06 23.33 -7.67
CA GLN A 244 -37.99 22.97 -8.60
C GLN A 244 -37.78 21.46 -8.62
N ASP A 245 -37.72 20.93 -9.84
CA ASP A 245 -37.43 19.51 -10.07
C ASP A 245 -35.94 19.30 -10.38
N VAL A 246 -35.12 19.27 -9.32
CA VAL A 246 -33.67 19.15 -9.40
C VAL A 246 -33.26 17.71 -9.09
N LEU A 247 -32.33 17.20 -9.89
CA LEU A 247 -31.67 15.94 -9.64
C LEU A 247 -30.36 16.18 -8.88
N SER A 248 -30.26 15.69 -7.62
CA SER A 248 -29.11 15.92 -6.76
C SER A 248 -28.34 14.60 -6.53
N ALA A 249 -27.02 14.65 -6.69
CA ALA A 249 -26.12 13.53 -6.44
C ALA A 249 -24.70 14.05 -6.08
N GLY A 250 -24.08 13.42 -5.12
CA GLY A 250 -22.72 13.73 -4.67
C GLY A 250 -22.48 13.43 -3.22
N ALA A 251 -21.24 13.05 -2.88
CA ALA A 251 -20.80 12.87 -1.49
C ALA A 251 -20.74 14.19 -0.70
N SER A 252 -20.88 15.32 -1.36
CA SER A 252 -20.61 16.63 -0.78
C SER A 252 -21.46 16.97 0.45
N GLY A 253 -22.75 16.60 0.47
CA GLY A 253 -23.59 16.78 1.65
C GLY A 253 -23.04 16.07 2.89
N ALA A 254 -22.57 14.82 2.73
CA ALA A 254 -21.91 14.07 3.79
C ALA A 254 -20.54 14.66 4.18
N ILE A 255 -19.76 15.11 3.19
CA ILE A 255 -18.45 15.77 3.42
C ILE A 255 -18.64 17.07 4.21
N PHE A 256 -19.64 17.89 3.88
CA PHE A 256 -20.00 19.06 4.69
C PHE A 256 -20.45 18.65 6.10
N GLY A 257 -21.05 17.48 6.27
CA GLY A 257 -21.31 16.89 7.57
C GLY A 257 -20.03 16.58 8.35
N LEU A 258 -18.98 16.06 7.70
CA LEU A 258 -17.68 15.88 8.34
C LEU A 258 -17.05 17.23 8.75
N ILE A 259 -17.24 18.28 7.95
CA ILE A 259 -16.81 19.65 8.30
C ILE A 259 -17.53 20.12 9.57
N GLY A 260 -18.85 19.94 9.63
CA GLY A 260 -19.65 20.28 10.80
C GLY A 260 -19.21 19.50 12.05
N ALA A 261 -18.94 18.21 11.90
CA ALA A 261 -18.42 17.35 12.96
C ALA A 261 -17.05 17.84 13.48
N LEU A 262 -16.16 18.18 12.56
CA LEU A 262 -14.85 18.74 12.89
C LEU A 262 -14.96 20.06 13.64
N ALA A 263 -15.87 20.95 13.21
CA ALA A 263 -16.13 22.22 13.89
C ALA A 263 -16.59 22.00 15.34
N ALA A 264 -17.49 21.05 15.58
CA ALA A 264 -17.93 20.70 16.93
C ALA A 264 -16.76 20.20 17.80
N ILE A 265 -15.94 19.28 17.29
CA ILE A 265 -14.76 18.76 17.99
C ILE A 265 -13.77 19.89 18.27
N PHE A 266 -13.49 20.74 17.30
CA PHE A 266 -12.56 21.86 17.45
C PHE A 266 -13.02 22.86 18.51
N LEU A 267 -14.30 23.15 18.59
CA LEU A 267 -14.84 24.10 19.55
C LEU A 267 -14.85 23.54 20.97
N PHE A 268 -15.23 22.28 21.16
CA PHE A 268 -15.52 21.74 22.49
C PHE A 268 -14.47 20.76 23.02
N CYS A 269 -13.58 20.18 22.18
CA CYS A 269 -12.55 19.21 22.59
C CYS A 269 -11.15 19.83 22.46
N LYS A 270 -10.72 20.63 23.43
CA LYS A 270 -9.43 21.37 23.42
C LYS A 270 -8.22 20.45 23.15
N ASP A 271 -8.20 19.25 23.73
CA ASP A 271 -7.09 18.30 23.60
C ASP A 271 -6.94 17.73 22.18
N GLN A 272 -8.02 17.74 21.39
CA GLN A 272 -8.00 17.26 20.01
C GLN A 272 -7.53 18.31 19.00
N ARG A 273 -7.60 19.61 19.34
CA ARG A 273 -7.21 20.71 18.44
C ARG A 273 -5.79 20.56 17.88
N LYS A 274 -4.85 20.07 18.71
CA LYS A 274 -3.45 19.88 18.32
C LYS A 274 -3.23 18.77 17.27
N ARG A 275 -4.24 17.93 17.05
CA ARG A 275 -4.18 16.82 16.08
C ARG A 275 -4.58 17.22 14.68
N PHE A 276 -5.12 18.42 14.51
CA PHE A 276 -5.61 18.93 13.24
C PHE A 276 -4.75 20.11 12.79
N ASP A 277 -4.36 20.10 11.52
CA ASP A 277 -3.85 21.31 10.87
C ASP A 277 -5.04 22.26 10.58
N GLY A 278 -5.32 23.13 11.55
CA GLY A 278 -6.47 24.02 11.46
C GLY A 278 -6.41 24.98 10.26
N PHE A 279 -5.20 25.40 9.85
CA PHE A 279 -5.04 26.31 8.72
C PHE A 279 -5.25 25.59 7.38
N GLY A 280 -4.64 24.41 7.21
CA GLY A 280 -4.83 23.61 6.00
C GLY A 280 -6.30 23.17 5.82
N ILE A 281 -6.97 22.78 6.90
CA ILE A 281 -8.40 22.44 6.88
C ILE A 281 -9.24 23.69 6.53
N PHE A 282 -8.93 24.85 7.10
CA PHE A 282 -9.64 26.10 6.77
C PHE A 282 -9.51 26.47 5.29
N LEU A 283 -8.30 26.40 4.70
CA LEU A 283 -8.09 26.67 3.28
C LEU A 283 -8.86 25.69 2.38
N MET A 284 -8.87 24.41 2.75
CA MET A 284 -9.60 23.38 2.02
C MET A 284 -11.12 23.63 2.05
N ILE A 285 -11.68 23.97 3.22
CA ILE A 285 -13.09 24.31 3.36
C ILE A 285 -13.44 25.57 2.57
N ALA A 286 -12.62 26.61 2.69
CA ALA A 286 -12.83 27.85 1.97
C ALA A 286 -12.78 27.65 0.46
N GLY A 287 -11.83 26.86 -0.04
CA GLY A 287 -11.72 26.49 -1.46
C GLY A 287 -12.92 25.69 -1.96
N SER A 288 -13.39 24.71 -1.19
CA SER A 288 -14.56 23.90 -1.53
C SER A 288 -15.86 24.73 -1.56
N LEU A 289 -16.03 25.64 -0.60
CA LEU A 289 -17.17 26.57 -0.58
C LEU A 289 -17.13 27.53 -1.77
N TYR A 290 -15.96 28.13 -2.04
CA TYR A 290 -15.78 29.05 -3.17
C TYR A 290 -16.16 28.39 -4.48
N HIS A 291 -15.61 27.20 -4.75
CA HIS A 291 -15.92 26.43 -5.96
C HIS A 291 -17.41 26.04 -6.04
N GLY A 292 -18.00 25.67 -4.92
CA GLY A 292 -19.42 25.33 -4.85
C GLY A 292 -20.35 26.50 -5.14
N PHE A 293 -20.00 27.72 -4.73
CA PHE A 293 -20.79 28.92 -5.03
C PHE A 293 -20.64 29.41 -6.49
N GLU A 294 -19.43 29.24 -7.07
CA GLU A 294 -19.14 29.71 -8.42
C GLU A 294 -19.81 28.85 -9.51
N SER A 295 -19.91 27.53 -9.28
CA SER A 295 -20.39 26.59 -10.28
C SER A 295 -21.90 26.71 -10.62
N GLY A 296 -22.71 27.35 -9.76
CA GLY A 296 -24.16 27.50 -9.93
C GLY A 296 -24.97 26.19 -9.99
N THR A 297 -24.29 25.06 -10.00
CA THR A 297 -24.87 23.69 -10.08
C THR A 297 -24.84 22.95 -8.74
N THR A 298 -24.38 23.62 -7.69
CA THR A 298 -24.15 23.02 -6.38
C THR A 298 -25.42 22.99 -5.54
N ASP A 299 -25.72 21.87 -4.90
CA ASP A 299 -26.81 21.72 -3.96
C ASP A 299 -26.46 22.30 -2.58
N ASN A 300 -26.57 23.64 -2.46
CA ASN A 300 -26.24 24.34 -1.23
C ASN A 300 -27.16 23.96 -0.06
N ALA A 301 -28.40 23.52 -0.32
CA ALA A 301 -29.33 23.08 0.71
C ALA A 301 -28.82 21.76 1.36
N ALA A 302 -28.33 20.81 0.54
CA ALA A 302 -27.68 19.60 1.04
C ALA A 302 -26.41 19.91 1.85
N HIS A 303 -25.60 20.87 1.40
CA HIS A 303 -24.36 21.28 2.10
C HIS A 303 -24.65 21.84 3.49
N ILE A 304 -25.56 22.81 3.57
CA ILE A 304 -25.94 23.43 4.85
C ILE A 304 -26.60 22.41 5.77
N GLY A 305 -27.55 21.63 5.25
CA GLY A 305 -28.22 20.58 6.01
C GLY A 305 -27.25 19.53 6.54
N GLY A 306 -26.33 19.06 5.70
CA GLY A 306 -25.29 18.13 6.09
C GLY A 306 -24.35 18.67 7.15
N CYS A 307 -23.87 19.91 6.99
CA CYS A 307 -22.98 20.59 7.94
C CYS A 307 -23.63 20.71 9.35
N ILE A 308 -24.86 21.19 9.43
CA ILE A 308 -25.63 21.30 10.69
C ILE A 308 -25.83 19.91 11.31
N ALA A 309 -26.22 18.93 10.49
CA ALA A 309 -26.43 17.56 10.96
C ALA A 309 -25.16 16.95 11.53
N GLY A 310 -24.02 17.11 10.84
CA GLY A 310 -22.72 16.61 11.29
C GLY A 310 -22.26 17.25 12.58
N PHE A 311 -22.48 18.55 12.74
CA PHE A 311 -22.20 19.27 14.00
C PHE A 311 -23.03 18.68 15.16
N ILE A 312 -24.34 18.54 14.99
CA ILE A 312 -25.23 18.01 16.01
C ILE A 312 -24.89 16.53 16.33
N LEU A 313 -24.72 15.70 15.31
CA LEU A 313 -24.37 14.30 15.48
C LEU A 313 -23.01 14.13 16.20
N SER A 314 -22.04 14.97 15.89
CA SER A 314 -20.75 14.96 16.59
C SER A 314 -20.88 15.36 18.06
N MET A 315 -21.71 16.35 18.37
CA MET A 315 -22.03 16.73 19.76
C MET A 315 -22.62 15.56 20.53
N LEU A 316 -23.53 14.79 19.92
CA LEU A 316 -24.22 13.68 20.58
C LEU A 316 -23.31 12.43 20.70
N LEU A 317 -22.59 12.06 19.64
CA LEU A 317 -21.88 10.79 19.55
C LEU A 317 -20.47 10.83 20.14
N TYR A 318 -19.81 11.97 20.10
CA TYR A 318 -18.39 12.09 20.47
C TYR A 318 -18.12 13.15 21.55
N VAL A 319 -18.53 14.40 21.35
CA VAL A 319 -18.16 15.51 22.21
C VAL A 319 -18.70 15.29 23.63
N SER A 320 -19.96 14.88 23.78
CA SER A 320 -20.59 14.61 25.10
C SER A 320 -19.82 13.54 25.87
N SER A 321 -19.44 12.44 25.23
CA SER A 321 -18.66 11.36 25.85
C SER A 321 -17.24 11.80 26.23
N SER A 322 -16.61 12.60 25.40
CA SER A 322 -15.27 13.17 25.68
C SER A 322 -15.27 14.12 26.87
N LEU A 323 -16.26 14.99 26.96
CA LEU A 323 -16.41 15.92 28.09
C LEU A 323 -16.68 15.20 29.41
N ILE A 324 -17.52 14.15 29.41
CA ILE A 324 -17.80 13.34 30.59
C ILE A 324 -16.52 12.62 31.06
N SER A 325 -15.74 12.09 30.16
CA SER A 325 -14.47 11.42 30.46
C SER A 325 -13.44 12.37 31.06
N ALA A 326 -13.30 13.57 30.51
CA ALA A 326 -12.41 14.61 31.02
C ALA A 326 -12.80 15.05 32.44
N HIS A 327 -14.11 15.20 32.72
CA HIS A 327 -14.61 15.57 34.06
C HIS A 327 -14.34 14.47 35.09
N ARG A 328 -14.37 13.20 34.71
CA ARG A 328 -14.07 12.06 35.61
C ARG A 328 -12.57 11.93 35.93
N GLN A 329 -11.68 12.32 35.01
CA GLN A 329 -10.23 12.28 35.23
C GLN A 329 -9.68 13.46 35.99
N GLY A 330 -10.40 14.57 36.05
CA GLY A 330 -10.05 15.79 36.83
C GLY A 330 -10.55 15.77 38.26
N ARG A 331 -11.18 14.71 38.74
CA ARG A 331 -11.55 14.43 40.11
C ARG A 331 -10.66 13.33 40.69
#